data_93ba3a84aac328ec56f7be67bf5b5822
#
_entry.id   93ba3a84aac328ec56f7be67bf5b5822
#
_cell.length_a   1.000
_cell.length_b   1.000
_cell.length_c   1.000
_cell.angle_alpha   90.00
_cell.angle_beta   90.00
_cell.angle_gamma   90.00
#
_symmetry.space_group_name_H-M   'P 1'
#
loop_
_entity.id
_entity.type
_entity.pdbx_description
1 polymer ?
#
loop_
_entity_poly.entity_id
_entity_poly.type
_entity_poly.pdbx_seq_one_letter_code
_entity_poly.pdbx_strand_id
1 'polypeptide(L)'
;MTVQVILERSPPNLPYFDLGPEREEAVAALEDIDARYERDRDGIQRWIGPPQAKERLLARLHARRLAEREPLVRWLLQLRQSERSTADVR
;
A
#
# COMPACT_ATOMS: atom_id res chain seq x y z
N MET A 1 -15.47 -12.63 20.78
CA MET A 1 -15.26 -12.42 20.27
C MET A 1 -15.03 -12.22 19.59
N THR A 2 -15.06 -12.19 19.63
CA THR A 2 -14.75 -11.96 18.88
C THR A 2 -14.39 -11.96 18.13
N VAL A 3 -14.25 -12.13 18.03
CA VAL A 3 -13.76 -12.09 17.29
C VAL A 3 -13.80 -12.00 16.45
N GLN A 4 -13.89 -11.97 16.25
CA GLN A 4 -13.93 -11.91 15.36
C GLN A 4 -13.77 -11.30 14.65
N VAL A 5 -13.84 -11.08 14.94
CA VAL A 5 -13.68 -10.48 14.26
C VAL A 5 -12.83 -10.50 13.54
N ILE A 6 -12.24 -10.69 13.64
CA ILE A 6 -11.30 -10.77 13.03
C ILE A 6 -11.27 -11.52 12.07
N LEU A 7 -11.55 -12.09 12.10
CA LEU A 7 -11.46 -12.80 11.23
C LEU A 7 -12.10 -12.55 10.27
N GLU A 8 -12.61 -12.04 10.41
CA GLU A 8 -13.18 -11.87 9.53
C GLU A 8 -12.75 -11.38 8.65
N ARG A 9 -12.12 -11.06 8.61
CA ARG A 9 -11.60 -10.69 7.68
C ARG A 9 -11.19 -11.50 6.98
N SER A 10 -11.14 -12.04 7.05
CA SER A 10 -10.59 -12.66 6.35
C SER A 10 -10.98 -13.57 5.75
N PRO A 11 -11.66 -13.73 5.68
CA PRO A 11 -11.94 -14.75 5.06
C PRO A 11 -11.65 -14.74 3.82
N PRO A 12 -10.84 -14.98 3.62
CA PRO A 12 -10.39 -15.10 2.44
C PRO A 12 -11.15 -15.89 1.55
N ASN A 13 -11.96 -16.55 1.93
CA ASN A 13 -12.62 -17.34 1.01
C ASN A 13 -13.79 -16.77 0.45
N LEU A 14 -14.00 -15.56 0.52
CA LEU A 14 -15.08 -15.04 -0.09
C LEU A 14 -14.82 -14.32 -1.13
N PRO A 15 -14.10 -14.49 -1.69
CA PRO A 15 -13.55 -13.82 -2.52
C PRO A 15 -14.00 -13.43 -3.71
N TYR A 16 -14.31 -14.18 -4.52
CA TYR A 16 -14.43 -13.82 -5.83
C TYR A 16 -15.31 -12.66 -6.10
N PHE A 17 -16.27 -12.40 -5.31
CA PHE A 17 -17.06 -11.32 -5.70
C PHE A 17 -16.84 -10.14 -4.85
N ASP A 18 -15.98 -10.23 -3.89
CA ASP A 18 -15.78 -9.14 -3.06
C ASP A 18 -14.46 -8.51 -3.21
N LEU A 19 -13.72 -8.76 -4.25
CA LEU A 19 -12.41 -8.21 -4.41
C LEU A 19 -12.42 -6.73 -4.76
N GLY A 20 -13.52 -6.25 -5.29
CA GLY A 20 -13.61 -4.85 -5.65
C GLY A 20 -13.35 -3.90 -4.52
N PRO A 21 -14.10 -4.01 -3.42
CA PRO A 21 -13.87 -3.13 -2.30
C PRO A 21 -12.48 -3.25 -1.72
N GLU A 22 -11.96 -4.45 -1.65
CA GLU A 22 -10.62 -4.65 -1.12
C GLU A 22 -9.57 -4.01 -2.01
N ARG A 23 -9.76 -4.15 -3.31
CA ARG A 23 -8.84 -3.54 -4.24
C ARG A 23 -8.89 -2.02 -4.10
N GLU A 24 -10.08 -1.47 -3.97
CA GLU A 24 -10.22 -0.03 -3.83
C GLU A 24 -9.57 0.46 -2.56
N GLU A 25 -9.69 -0.30 -1.49
CA GLU A 25 -9.06 0.06 -0.24
C GLU A 25 -7.54 0.07 -0.37
N ALA A 26 -7.00 -0.92 -1.06
CA ALA A 26 -5.56 -0.99 -1.25
C ALA A 26 -5.07 0.17 -2.10
N VAL A 27 -5.80 0.49 -3.15
CA VAL A 27 -5.42 1.62 -4.00
C VAL A 27 -5.50 2.92 -3.21
N ALA A 28 -6.54 3.09 -2.41
CA ALA A 28 -6.66 4.29 -1.59
C ALA A 28 -5.52 4.37 -0.58
N ALA A 29 -5.12 3.23 -0.02
CA ALA A 29 -4.01 3.22 0.92
C ALA A 29 -2.71 3.61 0.23
N LEU A 30 -2.51 3.15 -1.00
CA LEU A 30 -1.32 3.54 -1.76
C LEU A 30 -1.32 5.04 -2.03
N GLU A 31 -2.46 5.57 -2.40
CA GLU A 31 -2.57 6.99 -2.66
C GLU A 31 -2.28 7.80 -1.40
N ASP A 32 -2.74 7.30 -0.27
CA ASP A 32 -2.51 7.97 0.98
C ASP A 32 -1.02 7.95 1.35
N ILE A 33 -0.37 6.83 1.13
CA ILE A 33 1.06 6.72 1.37
C ILE A 33 1.82 7.72 0.50
N ASP A 34 1.45 7.81 -0.77
CA ASP A 34 2.12 8.71 -1.68
C ASP A 34 1.85 10.17 -1.32
N ALA A 35 0.64 10.49 -0.89
CA ALA A 35 0.33 11.86 -0.51
C ALA A 35 1.11 12.27 0.72
N ARG A 36 1.25 11.37 1.70
CA ARG A 36 2.05 11.67 2.88
C ARG A 36 3.51 11.84 2.53
N TYR A 37 3.99 11.02 1.63
CA TYR A 37 5.36 11.13 1.17
C TYR A 37 5.61 12.51 0.54
N GLU A 38 4.69 12.95 -0.30
CA GLU A 38 4.83 14.23 -0.97
C GLU A 38 4.86 15.39 0.02
N ARG A 39 3.97 15.34 0.99
CA ARG A 39 3.94 16.38 2.02
C ARG A 39 5.22 16.42 2.81
N ASP A 40 5.69 15.26 3.22
CA ASP A 40 6.89 15.18 4.03
C ASP A 40 8.11 15.58 3.24
N ARG A 41 8.15 15.18 1.97
CA ARG A 41 9.25 15.57 1.10
C ARG A 41 9.31 17.08 0.95
N ASP A 42 8.15 17.69 0.72
CA ASP A 42 8.11 19.14 0.57
C ASP A 42 8.56 19.84 1.83
N GLY A 43 8.16 19.31 2.99
CA GLY A 43 8.59 19.89 4.25
C GLY A 43 10.08 19.81 4.42
N ILE A 44 10.67 18.68 4.08
CA ILE A 44 12.11 18.53 4.19
C ILE A 44 12.83 19.46 3.23
N GLN A 45 12.31 19.59 2.02
CA GLN A 45 12.94 20.44 1.03
C GLN A 45 12.90 21.91 1.41
N ARG A 46 11.86 22.31 2.12
CA ARG A 46 11.75 23.69 2.56
C ARG A 46 12.52 23.97 3.85
N TRP A 47 12.93 22.91 4.52
CA TRP A 47 13.65 23.06 5.76
C TRP A 47 15.04 23.64 5.50
N ILE A 48 15.45 24.59 6.34
CA ILE A 48 16.72 25.21 6.15
C ILE A 48 17.78 24.50 6.94
N GLY A 49 17.98 23.27 6.75
CA GLY A 49 18.97 22.51 7.46
C GLY A 49 20.17 22.21 6.59
N PRO A 50 21.15 21.51 7.12
CA PRO A 50 22.33 21.17 6.34
C PRO A 50 21.99 20.27 5.17
N PRO A 51 22.61 20.47 4.02
CA PRO A 51 22.27 19.66 2.84
C PRO A 51 22.43 18.17 3.07
N GLN A 52 23.45 17.77 3.81
CA GLN A 52 23.66 16.36 4.05
C GLN A 52 22.56 15.76 4.89
N ALA A 53 22.07 16.53 5.86
CA ALA A 53 20.96 16.07 6.67
C ALA A 53 19.70 15.93 5.84
N LYS A 54 19.48 16.87 4.92
CA LYS A 54 18.33 16.81 4.03
C LYS A 54 18.39 15.55 3.19
N GLU A 55 19.55 15.27 2.63
CA GLU A 55 19.70 14.09 1.79
C GLU A 55 19.38 12.82 2.55
N ARG A 56 19.88 12.74 3.78
CA ARG A 56 19.62 11.56 4.58
C ARG A 56 18.15 11.41 4.92
N LEU A 57 17.50 12.53 5.22
CA LEU A 57 16.08 12.49 5.53
C LEU A 57 15.27 12.10 4.31
N LEU A 58 15.61 12.62 3.15
CA LEU A 58 14.90 12.27 1.93
C LEU A 58 15.09 10.80 1.58
N ALA A 59 16.32 10.29 1.75
CA ALA A 59 16.57 8.90 1.48
C ALA A 59 15.78 8.00 2.42
N ARG A 60 15.71 8.38 3.68
CA ARG A 60 14.98 7.60 4.65
C ARG A 60 13.48 7.64 4.36
N LEU A 61 12.99 8.81 3.97
CA LEU A 61 11.60 8.95 3.61
C LEU A 61 11.24 8.09 2.41
N HIS A 62 12.11 8.08 1.42
CA HIS A 62 11.90 7.28 0.22
C HIS A 62 11.89 5.79 0.55
N ALA A 63 12.83 5.35 1.38
CA ALA A 63 12.88 3.95 1.77
C ALA A 63 11.63 3.54 2.53
N ARG A 64 11.14 4.42 3.40
CA ARG A 64 9.95 4.12 4.14
C ARG A 64 8.74 4.00 3.21
N ARG A 65 8.66 4.90 2.25
CA ARG A 65 7.56 4.85 1.29
C ARG A 65 7.55 3.53 0.54
N LEU A 66 8.71 3.09 0.07
CA LEU A 66 8.79 1.83 -0.65
C LEU A 66 8.39 0.66 0.24
N ALA A 67 8.85 0.68 1.48
CA ALA A 67 8.53 -0.40 2.40
C ALA A 67 7.04 -0.47 2.70
N GLU A 68 6.40 0.70 2.80
CA GLU A 68 4.97 0.72 3.07
C GLU A 68 4.16 0.33 1.87
N ARG A 69 4.63 0.66 0.68
CA ARG A 69 3.90 0.35 -0.53
C ARG A 69 4.01 -1.12 -0.91
N GLU A 70 5.11 -1.74 -0.60
CA GLU A 70 5.41 -3.05 -1.13
C GLU A 70 4.35 -4.10 -0.85
N PRO A 71 3.91 -4.27 0.39
CA PRO A 71 2.90 -5.31 0.65
C PRO A 71 1.59 -5.05 -0.09
N LEU A 72 1.23 -3.79 -0.26
CA LEU A 72 0.00 -3.47 -0.97
C LEU A 72 0.15 -3.75 -2.47
N VAL A 73 1.27 -3.38 -3.02
CA VAL A 73 1.52 -3.64 -4.43
C VAL A 73 1.56 -5.13 -4.69
N ARG A 74 2.22 -5.88 -3.81
CA ARG A 74 2.30 -7.32 -3.97
C ARG A 74 0.92 -7.96 -3.90
N TRP A 75 0.12 -7.48 -2.97
CA TRP A 75 -1.23 -8.01 -2.83
C TRP A 75 -2.07 -7.74 -4.06
N LEU A 76 -1.96 -6.53 -4.62
CA LEU A 76 -2.70 -6.19 -5.83
C LEU A 76 -2.26 -7.05 -7.01
N LEU A 77 -0.97 -7.33 -7.08
CA LEU A 77 -0.48 -8.21 -8.14
C LEU A 77 -1.01 -9.61 -7.99
N GLN A 78 -1.10 -10.09 -6.77
CA GLN A 78 -1.66 -11.40 -6.52
C GLN A 78 -3.12 -11.47 -6.91
N LEU A 79 -3.85 -10.43 -6.62
CA LEU A 79 -5.24 -10.37 -7.03
C LEU A 79 -5.36 -10.45 -8.54
N ARG A 80 -4.52 -9.71 -9.22
CA ARG A 80 -4.55 -9.69 -10.64
C ARG A 80 -4.24 -11.04 -11.23
N GLN A 81 -3.26 -11.71 -10.66
CA GLN A 81 -2.90 -13.04 -11.12
C GLN A 81 -4.00 -14.05 -10.86
N SER A 82 -4.67 -13.91 -9.74
CA SER A 82 -5.78 -14.77 -9.43
C SER A 82 -6.90 -14.62 -10.44
N GLU A 83 -7.21 -13.40 -10.79
CA GLU A 83 -8.24 -13.14 -11.77
C GLU A 83 -7.86 -13.70 -13.11
N ARG A 84 -6.60 -13.58 -13.48
CA ARG A 84 -6.13 -14.09 -14.73
C ARG A 84 -6.19 -15.59 -14.76
N SER A 85 -5.77 -16.23 -13.67
CA SER A 85 -5.80 -17.67 -13.58
C SER A 85 -7.21 -18.19 -13.71
N THR A 86 -8.14 -17.54 -13.07
CA THR A 86 -9.53 -17.95 -13.16
C THR A 86 -10.02 -17.85 -14.58
N ALA A 87 -9.64 -16.82 -15.28
CA ALA A 87 -10.05 -16.66 -16.65
C ALA A 87 -9.43 -17.73 -17.52
N ASP A 88 -8.22 -18.12 -17.25
CA ASP A 88 -7.56 -19.13 -18.06
C ASP A 88 -8.14 -20.49 -17.87
N VAL A 89 -8.72 -20.73 -16.77
CA VAL A 89 -9.26 -22.04 -16.51
C VAL A 89 -10.41 -22.37 -17.39
N ARG A 90 -11.05 -21.46 -17.98
CA ARG A 90 -12.12 -21.72 -18.82
C ARG A 90 -11.76 -22.07 -20.05
#